data_42ce1853a3ed3d7507ffa07b9b9a63bc
#
_entry.id   42ce1853a3ed3d7507ffa07b9b9a63bc
#
_cell.length_a   1.000
_cell.length_b   1.000
_cell.length_c   1.000
_cell.angle_alpha   90.00
_cell.angle_beta   90.00
_cell.angle_gamma   90.00
#
_symmetry.space_group_name_H-M   'P 1'
#
loop_
_entity.id
_entity.type
_entity.pdbx_description
1 polymer ?
#
loop_
_entity_poly.entity_id
_entity_poly.type
_entity_poly.pdbx_seq_one_letter_code
_entity_poly.pdbx_strand_id
1 'polypeptide(L)'
;YGHKEYGVDMHPSQVAALVSDRNPAMPSSAVHEIYSILDNLSTNISEEMALEQDVVKNFWVRDRARQIGEKAIAIFTGESEHFGELKTLIDMVEDGRMTDKTTYSEMDKDFTQLVQEETGDPDFPFGWDLLSEHLSGMDRGNLGIIFARPEVGKTTFCSFLAANYIRQKHKVVYWANEEPAEKIKLRIIQSFFQRTRQQMIEEQQTLQQRYQEEIEPYLVVMDSVGTSMEELNDYAQLNEPDVM
;
A
#
# COMPACT_ATOMS: atom_id res chain seq x y z
N TYR A 1 19.16 -12.23 -16.53
CA TYR A 1 20.49 -12.20 -15.88
C TYR A 1 21.61 -12.10 -16.91
N GLY A 2 21.65 -12.99 -17.90
CA GLY A 2 22.66 -12.98 -18.95
C GLY A 2 22.68 -11.69 -19.76
N HIS A 3 21.51 -11.14 -20.12
CA HIS A 3 21.44 -9.88 -20.87
C HIS A 3 22.00 -8.71 -20.04
N LYS A 4 21.74 -8.67 -18.72
CA LYS A 4 22.22 -7.60 -17.83
C LYS A 4 23.73 -7.65 -17.57
N GLU A 5 24.32 -8.85 -17.55
CA GLU A 5 25.74 -9.04 -17.26
C GLU A 5 26.61 -9.04 -18.53
N TYR A 6 26.10 -9.55 -19.64
CA TYR A 6 26.85 -9.69 -20.89
C TYR A 6 26.32 -8.86 -22.07
N GLY A 7 25.19 -8.16 -21.90
CA GLY A 7 24.60 -7.27 -22.91
C GLY A 7 24.06 -7.97 -24.17
N VAL A 8 23.88 -9.28 -24.12
CA VAL A 8 23.39 -10.10 -25.25
C VAL A 8 22.35 -11.12 -24.78
N ASP A 9 21.40 -11.44 -25.66
CA ASP A 9 20.47 -12.52 -25.42
C ASP A 9 21.18 -13.87 -25.58
N MET A 10 21.07 -14.70 -24.56
CA MET A 10 21.75 -15.98 -24.50
C MET A 10 20.87 -17.09 -25.09
N HIS A 11 21.49 -17.96 -25.87
CA HIS A 11 20.84 -19.20 -26.31
C HIS A 11 20.59 -20.14 -25.10
N PRO A 12 19.49 -20.93 -25.07
CA PRO A 12 19.18 -21.88 -23.99
C PRO A 12 20.35 -22.74 -23.50
N SER A 13 21.16 -23.22 -24.41
CA SER A 13 22.38 -24.02 -24.08
C SER A 13 23.41 -23.21 -23.28
N GLN A 14 23.57 -21.92 -23.54
CA GLN A 14 24.49 -21.04 -22.83
C GLN A 14 23.97 -20.73 -21.42
N VAL A 15 22.67 -20.58 -21.27
CA VAL A 15 22.03 -20.37 -19.94
C VAL A 15 22.16 -21.63 -19.08
N ALA A 16 21.91 -22.82 -19.67
CA ALA A 16 22.05 -24.09 -18.97
C ALA A 16 23.51 -24.35 -18.54
N ALA A 17 24.49 -24.04 -19.40
CA ALA A 17 25.91 -24.13 -19.08
C ALA A 17 26.30 -23.18 -17.93
N LEU A 18 25.82 -21.96 -17.95
CA LEU A 18 26.07 -20.97 -16.89
C LEU A 18 25.46 -21.38 -15.53
N VAL A 19 24.27 -21.96 -15.54
CA VAL A 19 23.63 -22.52 -14.34
C VAL A 19 24.41 -23.67 -13.78
N SER A 20 24.90 -24.57 -14.64
CA SER A 20 25.76 -25.72 -14.25
C SER A 20 27.09 -25.26 -13.66
N ASP A 21 27.75 -24.27 -14.27
CA ASP A 21 29.02 -23.73 -13.80
C ASP A 21 28.90 -23.08 -12.42
N ARG A 22 27.81 -22.37 -12.18
CA ARG A 22 27.55 -21.72 -10.86
C ARG A 22 27.04 -22.67 -9.78
N ASN A 23 26.59 -23.86 -10.16
CA ASN A 23 26.06 -24.87 -9.23
C ASN A 23 26.70 -26.23 -9.50
N PRO A 24 28.00 -26.39 -9.19
CA PRO A 24 28.75 -27.63 -9.54
C PRO A 24 28.23 -28.89 -8.85
N ALA A 25 27.41 -28.75 -7.80
CA ALA A 25 26.76 -29.86 -7.10
C ALA A 25 25.42 -30.31 -7.75
N MET A 26 24.97 -29.64 -8.82
CA MET A 26 23.70 -29.94 -9.47
C MET A 26 23.82 -31.25 -10.27
N PRO A 27 22.86 -32.18 -10.11
CA PRO A 27 22.86 -33.43 -10.89
C PRO A 27 22.70 -33.15 -12.38
N SER A 28 23.41 -33.93 -13.22
CA SER A 28 23.32 -33.78 -14.69
C SER A 28 21.90 -33.93 -15.24
N SER A 29 21.05 -34.70 -14.57
CA SER A 29 19.63 -34.82 -14.91
C SER A 29 18.85 -33.49 -14.75
N ALA A 30 19.15 -32.75 -13.70
CA ALA A 30 18.53 -31.45 -13.46
C ALA A 30 18.97 -30.38 -14.48
N VAL A 31 20.25 -30.41 -14.89
CA VAL A 31 20.77 -29.54 -15.96
C VAL A 31 20.08 -29.84 -17.29
N HIS A 32 19.86 -31.13 -17.59
CA HIS A 32 19.18 -31.56 -18.82
C HIS A 32 17.69 -31.16 -18.81
N GLU A 33 17.05 -31.23 -17.67
CA GLU A 33 15.66 -30.79 -17.49
C GLU A 33 15.51 -29.26 -17.67
N ILE A 34 16.42 -28.46 -17.10
CA ILE A 34 16.49 -27.01 -17.30
C ILE A 34 16.71 -26.69 -18.79
N TYR A 35 17.62 -27.41 -19.46
CA TYR A 35 17.84 -27.24 -20.91
C TYR A 35 16.58 -27.54 -21.71
N SER A 36 15.90 -28.64 -21.43
CA SER A 36 14.64 -29.01 -22.10
C SER A 36 13.54 -27.95 -21.91
N ILE A 37 13.42 -27.40 -20.70
CA ILE A 37 12.46 -26.31 -20.41
C ILE A 37 12.78 -25.04 -21.21
N LEU A 38 14.07 -24.63 -21.22
CA LEU A 38 14.52 -23.43 -21.92
C LEU A 38 14.42 -23.60 -23.46
N ASP A 39 14.66 -24.78 -23.99
CA ASP A 39 14.52 -25.08 -25.41
C ASP A 39 13.06 -25.04 -25.84
N ASN A 40 12.16 -25.61 -25.06
CA ASN A 40 10.72 -25.55 -25.31
C ASN A 40 10.20 -24.09 -25.25
N LEU A 41 10.68 -23.27 -24.30
CA LEU A 41 10.35 -21.85 -24.20
C LEU A 41 10.83 -21.04 -25.41
N SER A 42 11.95 -21.41 -26.02
CA SER A 42 12.51 -20.70 -27.18
C SER A 42 11.84 -21.05 -28.51
N THR A 43 11.21 -22.23 -28.62
CA THR A 43 10.60 -22.72 -29.87
C THR A 43 9.11 -22.37 -30.05
N ASN A 44 8.38 -22.03 -28.95
CA ASN A 44 6.93 -21.83 -28.97
C ASN A 44 6.49 -20.40 -28.58
N ILE A 45 7.00 -19.38 -29.26
CA ILE A 45 6.86 -17.96 -28.85
C ILE A 45 5.45 -17.35 -29.11
N SER A 46 4.48 -17.98 -29.75
CA SER A 46 3.31 -17.23 -30.23
C SER A 46 1.92 -17.60 -29.69
N GLU A 47 1.66 -18.77 -29.13
CA GLU A 47 0.29 -19.12 -28.68
C GLU A 47 0.20 -19.75 -27.26
N GLU A 48 1.29 -20.22 -26.69
CA GLU A 48 1.30 -20.89 -25.38
C GLU A 48 1.78 -20.01 -24.22
N MET A 49 2.13 -18.76 -24.47
CA MET A 49 2.76 -17.86 -23.47
C MET A 49 1.89 -17.64 -22.20
N ALA A 50 0.57 -17.65 -22.34
CA ALA A 50 -0.33 -17.52 -21.19
C ALA A 50 -0.35 -18.79 -20.32
N LEU A 51 -0.32 -19.97 -20.96
CA LEU A 51 -0.29 -21.27 -20.26
C LEU A 51 1.05 -21.47 -19.54
N GLU A 52 2.15 -21.06 -20.17
CA GLU A 52 3.48 -21.12 -19.59
C GLU A 52 3.66 -20.18 -18.41
N GLN A 53 3.08 -18.97 -18.48
CA GLN A 53 3.05 -18.03 -17.36
C GLN A 53 2.30 -18.63 -16.16
N ASP A 54 1.15 -19.27 -16.39
CA ASP A 54 0.40 -19.92 -15.33
C ASP A 54 1.17 -21.11 -14.71
N VAL A 55 1.89 -21.89 -15.50
CA VAL A 55 2.73 -22.99 -15.01
C VAL A 55 3.87 -22.45 -14.13
N VAL A 56 4.58 -21.41 -14.59
CA VAL A 56 5.66 -20.77 -13.84
C VAL A 56 5.13 -20.15 -12.55
N LYS A 57 3.99 -19.46 -12.62
CA LYS A 57 3.34 -18.89 -11.45
C LYS A 57 2.94 -19.95 -10.43
N ASN A 58 2.32 -21.02 -10.87
CA ASN A 58 1.94 -22.14 -10.00
C ASN A 58 3.15 -22.81 -9.35
N PHE A 59 4.25 -23.00 -10.09
CA PHE A 59 5.50 -23.52 -9.54
C PHE A 59 6.07 -22.57 -8.47
N TRP A 60 6.11 -21.29 -8.75
CA TRP A 60 6.60 -20.26 -7.81
C TRP A 60 5.76 -20.24 -6.52
N VAL A 61 4.43 -20.25 -6.64
CA VAL A 61 3.51 -20.28 -5.47
C VAL A 61 3.77 -21.53 -4.63
N ARG A 62 3.93 -22.70 -5.25
CA ARG A 62 4.23 -23.95 -4.53
C ARG A 62 5.58 -23.93 -3.83
N ASP A 63 6.60 -23.37 -4.45
CA ASP A 63 7.92 -23.25 -3.84
C ASP A 63 7.89 -22.30 -2.65
N ARG A 64 7.20 -21.16 -2.75
CA ARG A 64 6.99 -20.25 -1.62
C ARG A 64 6.18 -20.88 -0.50
N ALA A 65 5.10 -21.58 -0.82
CA ALA A 65 4.31 -22.32 0.17
C ALA A 65 5.15 -23.36 0.93
N ARG A 66 6.07 -24.04 0.25
CA ARG A 66 7.03 -24.95 0.87
C ARG A 66 7.96 -24.20 1.84
N GLN A 67 8.55 -23.07 1.41
CA GLN A 67 9.42 -22.24 2.25
C GLN A 67 8.70 -21.69 3.50
N ILE A 68 7.46 -21.27 3.33
CA ILE A 68 6.58 -20.84 4.44
C ILE A 68 6.39 -21.99 5.43
N GLY A 69 6.08 -23.20 4.92
CA GLY A 69 5.94 -24.40 5.75
C GLY A 69 7.21 -24.76 6.52
N GLU A 70 8.37 -24.76 5.87
CA GLU A 70 9.66 -25.03 6.49
C GLU A 70 9.99 -24.00 7.60
N LYS A 71 9.78 -22.71 7.34
CA LYS A 71 9.99 -21.66 8.35
C LYS A 71 8.98 -21.73 9.51
N ALA A 72 7.72 -22.02 9.23
CA ALA A 72 6.72 -22.20 10.27
C ALA A 72 7.05 -23.38 11.19
N ILE A 73 7.54 -24.48 10.64
CA ILE A 73 8.01 -25.64 11.42
C ILE A 73 9.23 -25.27 12.26
N ALA A 74 10.22 -24.56 11.70
CA ALA A 74 11.40 -24.11 12.44
C ALA A 74 11.05 -23.21 13.61
N ILE A 75 10.06 -22.33 13.47
CA ILE A 75 9.54 -21.52 14.57
C ILE A 75 8.82 -22.38 15.60
N PHE A 76 7.97 -23.31 15.17
CA PHE A 76 7.22 -24.21 16.05
C PHE A 76 8.16 -25.12 16.88
N THR A 77 9.27 -25.59 16.27
CA THR A 77 10.27 -26.42 16.96
C THR A 77 11.25 -25.63 17.82
N GLY A 78 11.20 -24.30 17.78
CA GLY A 78 12.10 -23.42 18.52
C GLY A 78 13.49 -23.28 17.88
N GLU A 79 13.67 -23.70 16.63
CA GLU A 79 14.92 -23.55 15.89
C GLU A 79 15.10 -22.13 15.33
N SER A 80 14.03 -21.35 15.23
CA SER A 80 14.03 -19.95 14.77
C SER A 80 12.99 -19.14 15.52
N GLU A 81 13.29 -17.85 15.76
CA GLU A 81 12.34 -16.87 16.31
C GLU A 81 11.97 -15.78 15.27
N HIS A 82 12.36 -15.95 14.01
CA HIS A 82 12.23 -14.92 12.98
C HIS A 82 10.87 -14.93 12.28
N PHE A 83 9.84 -14.41 12.94
CA PHE A 83 8.49 -14.24 12.36
C PHE A 83 8.46 -13.26 11.17
N GLY A 84 9.34 -12.24 11.14
CA GLY A 84 9.40 -11.26 10.06
C GLY A 84 9.70 -11.88 8.69
N GLU A 85 10.57 -12.89 8.62
CA GLU A 85 10.85 -13.59 7.37
C GLU A 85 9.66 -14.41 6.88
N LEU A 86 8.88 -14.99 7.80
CA LEU A 86 7.67 -15.74 7.47
C LEU A 86 6.60 -14.79 6.91
N LYS A 87 6.40 -13.63 7.54
CA LYS A 87 5.48 -12.59 7.07
C LYS A 87 5.87 -12.11 5.66
N THR A 88 7.14 -11.80 5.43
CA THR A 88 7.62 -11.37 4.10
C THR A 88 7.32 -12.39 3.01
N LEU A 89 7.47 -13.69 3.27
CA LEU A 89 7.16 -14.74 2.31
C LEU A 89 5.65 -14.85 2.03
N ILE A 90 4.81 -14.65 3.04
CA ILE A 90 3.34 -14.63 2.91
C ILE A 90 2.92 -13.44 2.05
N ASP A 91 3.40 -12.24 2.37
CA ASP A 91 3.10 -11.01 1.64
C ASP A 91 3.50 -11.12 0.15
N MET A 92 4.66 -11.72 -0.15
CA MET A 92 5.09 -11.98 -1.52
C MET A 92 4.12 -12.88 -2.30
N VAL A 93 3.53 -13.88 -1.64
CA VAL A 93 2.56 -14.80 -2.27
C VAL A 93 1.22 -14.10 -2.48
N GLU A 94 0.75 -13.33 -1.50
CA GLU A 94 -0.52 -12.58 -1.58
C GLU A 94 -0.48 -11.50 -2.65
N ASP A 95 0.63 -10.74 -2.72
CA ASP A 95 0.84 -9.72 -3.75
C ASP A 95 1.10 -10.30 -5.16
N GLY A 96 1.30 -11.63 -5.28
CA GLY A 96 1.65 -12.28 -6.56
C GLY A 96 3.00 -11.83 -7.13
N ARG A 97 3.87 -11.27 -6.29
CA ARG A 97 5.18 -10.76 -6.72
C ARG A 97 6.16 -11.91 -6.94
N MET A 98 6.39 -12.25 -8.18
CA MET A 98 7.36 -13.29 -8.56
C MET A 98 8.83 -12.86 -8.42
N THR A 99 9.08 -11.56 -8.19
CA THR A 99 10.45 -11.01 -8.06
C THR A 99 10.48 -9.94 -6.97
N ASP A 100 11.59 -9.85 -6.21
CA ASP A 100 11.91 -8.74 -5.28
C ASP A 100 12.10 -7.37 -6.00
N LYS A 101 11.70 -7.26 -7.25
CA LYS A 101 11.84 -6.02 -8.00
C LYS A 101 10.64 -5.14 -7.71
N THR A 102 10.90 -4.01 -7.11
CA THR A 102 10.14 -2.79 -7.38
C THR A 102 9.83 -2.75 -8.87
N THR A 103 8.59 -2.99 -9.22
CA THR A 103 8.15 -2.92 -10.61
C THR A 103 8.22 -1.46 -11.00
N TYR A 104 9.30 -1.05 -11.66
CA TYR A 104 9.32 0.23 -12.34
C TYR A 104 8.34 0.10 -13.50
N SER A 105 7.16 0.66 -13.37
CA SER A 105 6.30 0.86 -14.53
C SER A 105 6.90 2.01 -15.33
N GLU A 106 7.25 1.74 -16.58
CA GLU A 106 7.58 2.81 -17.51
C GLU A 106 6.36 3.71 -17.67
N MET A 107 6.57 5.02 -17.57
CA MET A 107 5.47 5.99 -17.70
C MET A 107 5.12 6.09 -19.20
N ASP A 108 4.02 5.48 -19.58
CA ASP A 108 3.52 5.44 -20.98
C ASP A 108 2.38 6.47 -21.20
N LYS A 109 2.47 7.63 -20.52
CA LYS A 109 1.50 8.72 -20.67
C LYS A 109 2.04 9.77 -21.61
N ASP A 110 1.22 10.20 -22.59
CA ASP A 110 1.58 11.30 -23.45
C ASP A 110 1.50 12.66 -22.73
N PHE A 111 2.10 13.68 -23.32
CA PHE A 111 2.14 15.03 -22.74
C PHE A 111 0.73 15.58 -22.45
N THR A 112 -0.25 15.29 -23.29
CA THR A 112 -1.62 15.81 -23.14
C THR A 112 -2.29 15.18 -21.92
N GLN A 113 -2.09 13.88 -21.71
CA GLN A 113 -2.60 13.16 -20.54
C GLN A 113 -1.97 13.67 -19.25
N LEU A 114 -0.65 13.91 -19.25
CA LEU A 114 0.06 14.47 -18.09
C LEU A 114 -0.46 15.87 -17.72
N VAL A 115 -0.67 16.73 -18.72
CA VAL A 115 -1.21 18.08 -18.47
C VAL A 115 -2.66 18.02 -17.96
N GLN A 116 -3.48 17.13 -18.50
CA GLN A 116 -4.86 16.98 -18.05
C GLN A 116 -4.95 16.46 -16.59
N GLU A 117 -4.09 15.55 -16.21
CA GLU A 117 -4.00 15.07 -14.82
C GLU A 117 -3.55 16.18 -13.88
N GLU A 118 -2.51 16.93 -14.24
CA GLU A 118 -1.97 18.03 -13.40
C GLU A 118 -2.93 19.23 -13.29
N THR A 119 -3.78 19.46 -14.28
CA THR A 119 -4.74 20.58 -14.29
C THR A 119 -6.15 20.18 -13.85
N GLY A 120 -6.37 18.92 -13.50
CA GLY A 120 -7.64 18.41 -12.98
C GLY A 120 -7.96 18.95 -11.58
N ASP A 121 -9.23 18.80 -11.17
CA ASP A 121 -9.61 19.05 -9.78
C ASP A 121 -8.96 17.98 -8.88
N PRO A 122 -8.40 18.37 -7.71
CA PRO A 122 -7.77 17.42 -6.80
C PRO A 122 -8.79 16.45 -6.19
N ASP A 123 -8.35 15.23 -5.91
CA ASP A 123 -9.18 14.21 -5.23
C ASP A 123 -9.68 14.71 -3.86
N PHE A 124 -8.86 15.49 -3.15
CA PHE A 124 -9.10 15.96 -1.79
C PHE A 124 -8.88 17.47 -1.70
N PRO A 125 -9.84 18.31 -2.16
CA PRO A 125 -9.73 19.77 -2.05
C PRO A 125 -9.75 20.21 -0.58
N PHE A 126 -8.93 21.22 -0.25
CA PHE A 126 -8.79 21.68 1.15
C PHE A 126 -10.05 22.35 1.72
N GLY A 127 -10.96 22.84 0.87
CA GLY A 127 -12.20 23.48 1.31
C GLY A 127 -12.01 24.79 2.08
N TRP A 128 -10.89 25.45 1.87
CA TRP A 128 -10.57 26.76 2.39
C TRP A 128 -10.03 27.64 1.25
N ASP A 129 -10.78 28.63 0.84
CA ASP A 129 -10.53 29.46 -0.34
C ASP A 129 -9.11 30.00 -0.38
N LEU A 130 -8.64 30.59 0.74
CA LEU A 130 -7.28 31.15 0.83
C LEU A 130 -6.18 30.11 0.56
N LEU A 131 -6.40 28.86 0.97
CA LEU A 131 -5.44 27.79 0.72
C LEU A 131 -5.59 27.25 -0.70
N SER A 132 -6.82 27.14 -1.17
CA SER A 132 -7.14 26.61 -2.51
C SER A 132 -6.72 27.54 -3.65
N GLU A 133 -6.55 28.85 -3.40
CA GLU A 133 -5.96 29.79 -4.36
C GLU A 133 -4.49 29.47 -4.70
N HIS A 134 -3.76 28.79 -3.81
CA HIS A 134 -2.33 28.51 -3.95
C HIS A 134 -2.01 27.01 -4.02
N LEU A 135 -2.83 26.21 -3.36
CA LEU A 135 -2.70 24.75 -3.28
C LEU A 135 -4.10 24.18 -3.48
N SER A 136 -4.39 23.68 -4.66
CA SER A 136 -5.74 23.20 -5.02
C SER A 136 -6.28 22.15 -4.04
N GLY A 137 -5.44 21.18 -3.66
CA GLY A 137 -5.80 20.10 -2.75
C GLY A 137 -4.68 19.07 -2.64
N MET A 138 -5.07 17.85 -2.35
CA MET A 138 -4.20 16.67 -2.37
C MET A 138 -4.79 15.61 -3.29
N ASP A 139 -3.93 14.80 -3.89
CA ASP A 139 -4.32 13.64 -4.68
C ASP A 139 -3.98 12.34 -3.93
N ARG A 140 -4.51 11.21 -4.41
CA ARG A 140 -4.19 9.90 -3.86
C ARG A 140 -2.68 9.65 -3.94
N GLY A 141 -2.11 9.16 -2.84
CA GLY A 141 -0.67 8.92 -2.71
C GLY A 141 0.14 10.13 -2.28
N ASN A 142 -0.46 11.30 -2.13
CA ASN A 142 0.22 12.49 -1.61
C ASN A 142 0.40 12.40 -0.09
N LEU A 143 1.53 12.92 0.41
CA LEU A 143 1.83 13.10 1.82
C LEU A 143 1.85 14.58 2.18
N GLY A 144 0.93 15.02 3.03
CA GLY A 144 0.91 16.37 3.58
C GLY A 144 1.58 16.44 4.97
N ILE A 145 2.49 17.39 5.17
CA ILE A 145 3.14 17.64 6.46
C ILE A 145 2.76 19.02 6.97
N ILE A 146 2.11 19.08 8.13
CA ILE A 146 1.73 20.33 8.80
C ILE A 146 2.67 20.55 9.99
N PHE A 147 3.45 21.60 9.93
CA PHE A 147 4.34 21.97 11.02
C PHE A 147 4.11 23.40 11.48
N ALA A 148 4.17 23.61 12.79
CA ALA A 148 4.03 24.94 13.41
C ALA A 148 4.58 24.90 14.83
N ARG A 149 4.77 26.07 15.45
CA ARG A 149 5.11 26.15 16.86
C ARG A 149 4.02 25.53 17.75
N PRO A 150 4.32 25.12 18.96
CA PRO A 150 3.30 24.70 19.92
C PRO A 150 2.19 25.74 20.05
N GLU A 151 0.96 25.31 20.29
CA GLU A 151 -0.21 26.12 20.61
C GLU A 151 -0.71 27.09 19.50
N VAL A 152 -0.16 27.03 18.28
CA VAL A 152 -0.65 27.88 17.16
C VAL A 152 -1.80 27.27 16.36
N GLY A 153 -2.32 26.10 16.74
CA GLY A 153 -3.53 25.54 16.16
C GLY A 153 -3.35 24.41 15.14
N LYS A 154 -2.20 23.68 15.14
CA LYS A 154 -2.02 22.50 14.26
C LYS A 154 -3.18 21.53 14.34
N THR A 155 -3.51 21.07 15.55
CA THR A 155 -4.61 20.12 15.80
C THR A 155 -5.98 20.68 15.35
N THR A 156 -6.18 21.99 15.52
CA THR A 156 -7.41 22.66 15.05
C THR A 156 -7.48 22.63 13.52
N PHE A 157 -6.38 22.89 12.84
CA PHE A 157 -6.31 22.83 11.38
C PHE A 157 -6.51 21.41 10.87
N CYS A 158 -5.86 20.41 11.46
CA CYS A 158 -6.07 19.00 11.11
C CYS A 158 -7.54 18.59 11.32
N SER A 159 -8.17 19.02 12.43
CA SER A 159 -9.59 18.75 12.69
C SER A 159 -10.51 19.44 11.69
N PHE A 160 -10.14 20.62 11.19
CA PHE A 160 -10.86 21.33 10.13
C PHE A 160 -10.75 20.55 8.80
N LEU A 161 -9.54 20.12 8.41
CA LEU A 161 -9.35 19.32 7.19
C LEU A 161 -10.14 18.02 7.26
N ALA A 162 -10.04 17.28 8.37
CA ALA A 162 -10.81 16.06 8.58
C ALA A 162 -12.32 16.30 8.41
N ALA A 163 -12.85 17.34 9.05
CA ALA A 163 -14.27 17.70 8.92
C ALA A 163 -14.65 18.07 7.47
N ASN A 164 -13.74 18.73 6.74
CA ASN A 164 -13.97 19.08 5.34
C ASN A 164 -14.01 17.84 4.43
N TYR A 165 -13.09 16.90 4.60
CA TYR A 165 -13.08 15.65 3.84
C TYR A 165 -14.32 14.78 4.15
N ILE A 166 -14.76 14.73 5.42
CA ILE A 166 -16.01 14.06 5.78
C ILE A 166 -17.23 14.69 5.08
N ARG A 167 -17.30 16.04 4.95
CA ARG A 167 -18.37 16.70 4.16
C ARG A 167 -18.38 16.27 2.70
N GLN A 168 -17.22 15.93 2.16
CA GLN A 168 -17.05 15.41 0.80
C GLN A 168 -17.29 13.89 0.71
N LYS A 169 -17.66 13.24 1.82
CA LYS A 169 -17.95 11.80 1.93
C LYS A 169 -16.71 10.90 1.83
N HIS A 170 -15.53 11.43 2.11
CA HIS A 170 -14.32 10.65 2.21
C HIS A 170 -14.21 9.96 3.58
N LYS A 171 -13.74 8.73 3.59
CA LYS A 171 -13.41 8.00 4.83
C LYS A 171 -12.11 8.53 5.42
N VAL A 172 -12.19 9.12 6.59
CA VAL A 172 -11.06 9.72 7.30
C VAL A 172 -10.70 8.88 8.52
N VAL A 173 -9.45 8.49 8.62
CA VAL A 173 -8.88 7.91 9.83
C VAL A 173 -7.95 8.92 10.48
N TYR A 174 -8.22 9.27 11.72
CA TYR A 174 -7.40 10.20 12.50
C TYR A 174 -6.69 9.47 13.64
N TRP A 175 -5.37 9.49 13.61
CA TRP A 175 -4.53 8.90 14.66
C TRP A 175 -4.15 9.97 15.68
N ALA A 176 -4.68 9.86 16.89
CA ALA A 176 -4.42 10.78 17.98
C ALA A 176 -3.29 10.23 18.86
N ASN A 177 -2.15 10.93 18.95
CA ASN A 177 -1.00 10.53 19.74
C ASN A 177 -0.58 11.53 20.82
N GLU A 178 -1.04 12.78 20.75
CA GLU A 178 -0.73 13.84 21.73
C GLU A 178 -1.90 14.12 22.67
N GLU A 179 -3.13 14.10 22.15
CA GLU A 179 -4.35 14.37 22.90
C GLU A 179 -5.28 13.15 22.87
N PRO A 180 -6.13 12.93 23.88
CA PRO A 180 -7.11 11.84 23.88
C PRO A 180 -8.01 11.87 22.66
N ALA A 181 -8.23 10.69 22.08
CA ALA A 181 -9.02 10.52 20.84
C ALA A 181 -10.43 11.16 20.94
N GLU A 182 -11.08 11.10 22.10
CA GLU A 182 -12.40 11.69 22.33
C GLU A 182 -12.39 13.21 22.18
N LYS A 183 -11.32 13.89 22.61
CA LYS A 183 -11.18 15.35 22.43
C LYS A 183 -11.00 15.73 20.97
N ILE A 184 -10.19 14.97 20.26
CA ILE A 184 -9.99 15.15 18.82
C ILE A 184 -11.31 14.93 18.08
N LYS A 185 -11.99 13.82 18.35
CA LYS A 185 -13.29 13.49 17.76
C LYS A 185 -14.30 14.61 17.98
N LEU A 186 -14.38 15.13 19.19
CA LEU A 186 -15.27 16.24 19.50
C LEU A 186 -14.95 17.51 18.69
N ARG A 187 -13.65 17.85 18.53
CA ARG A 187 -13.24 19.00 17.71
C ARG A 187 -13.61 18.83 16.23
N ILE A 188 -13.42 17.62 15.68
CA ILE A 188 -13.83 17.33 14.30
C ILE A 188 -15.33 17.50 14.15
N ILE A 189 -16.14 16.99 15.08
CA ILE A 189 -17.61 17.13 15.07
C ILE A 189 -18.01 18.61 15.20
N GLN A 190 -17.38 19.37 16.09
CA GLN A 190 -17.61 20.80 16.22
C GLN A 190 -17.30 21.56 14.93
N SER A 191 -16.17 21.22 14.28
CA SER A 191 -15.78 21.80 12.99
C SER A 191 -16.76 21.42 11.90
N PHE A 192 -17.23 20.18 11.86
CA PHE A 192 -18.19 19.70 10.87
C PHE A 192 -19.54 20.45 10.98
N PHE A 193 -20.12 20.53 12.17
CA PHE A 193 -21.40 21.21 12.38
C PHE A 193 -21.28 22.75 12.49
N GLN A 194 -20.04 23.25 12.58
CA GLN A 194 -19.79 24.69 12.84
C GLN A 194 -20.52 25.16 14.10
N ARG A 195 -20.42 24.37 15.18
CA ARG A 195 -21.09 24.65 16.48
C ARG A 195 -20.08 24.76 17.59
N THR A 196 -20.31 25.68 18.48
CA THR A 196 -19.62 25.76 19.76
C THR A 196 -20.04 24.58 20.67
N ARG A 197 -19.22 24.29 21.68
CA ARG A 197 -19.57 23.25 22.66
C ARG A 197 -20.92 23.49 23.33
N GLN A 198 -21.26 24.74 23.64
CA GLN A 198 -22.53 25.10 24.27
C GLN A 198 -23.71 24.79 23.32
N GLN A 199 -23.61 25.21 22.06
CA GLN A 199 -24.65 24.95 21.07
C GLN A 199 -24.82 23.43 20.81
N MET A 200 -23.74 22.64 20.85
CA MET A 200 -23.86 21.20 20.72
C MET A 200 -24.61 20.55 21.88
N ILE A 201 -24.48 21.08 23.10
CA ILE A 201 -25.21 20.60 24.26
C ILE A 201 -26.70 20.93 24.10
N GLU A 202 -27.02 22.16 23.67
CA GLU A 202 -28.40 22.64 23.48
C GLU A 202 -29.10 21.90 22.34
N GLU A 203 -28.39 21.58 21.24
CA GLU A 203 -28.92 20.93 20.04
C GLU A 203 -28.68 19.40 20.02
N GLN A 204 -28.30 18.78 21.13
CA GLN A 204 -27.77 17.40 21.21
C GLN A 204 -28.66 16.38 20.49
N GLN A 205 -29.97 16.43 20.69
CA GLN A 205 -30.90 15.44 20.11
C GLN A 205 -30.94 15.53 18.58
N THR A 206 -30.94 16.73 18.03
CA THR A 206 -30.97 16.96 16.58
C THR A 206 -29.63 16.58 15.94
N LEU A 207 -28.52 16.91 16.61
CA LEU A 207 -27.18 16.63 16.12
C LEU A 207 -26.82 15.16 16.21
N GLN A 208 -27.40 14.39 17.14
CA GLN A 208 -27.15 12.97 17.28
C GLN A 208 -27.56 12.18 16.03
N GLN A 209 -28.73 12.45 15.48
CA GLN A 209 -29.17 11.79 14.25
C GLN A 209 -28.27 12.15 13.07
N ARG A 210 -27.99 13.45 12.91
CA ARG A 210 -27.10 13.93 11.85
C ARG A 210 -25.70 13.39 11.99
N TYR A 211 -25.17 13.23 13.21
CA TYR A 211 -23.89 12.61 13.47
C TYR A 211 -23.85 11.18 12.92
N GLN A 212 -24.87 10.39 13.21
CA GLN A 212 -24.96 9.00 12.75
C GLN A 212 -25.04 8.87 11.22
N GLU A 213 -25.70 9.81 10.57
CA GLU A 213 -25.89 9.77 9.11
C GLU A 213 -24.73 10.41 8.34
N GLU A 214 -24.17 11.52 8.84
CA GLU A 214 -23.27 12.39 8.09
C GLU A 214 -21.81 12.24 8.49
N ILE A 215 -21.48 11.76 9.70
CA ILE A 215 -20.10 11.70 10.22
C ILE A 215 -19.68 10.27 10.54
N GLU A 216 -20.46 9.52 11.29
CA GLU A 216 -20.07 8.21 11.81
C GLU A 216 -19.61 7.23 10.73
N PRO A 217 -20.20 7.17 9.52
CA PRO A 217 -19.77 6.28 8.45
C PRO A 217 -18.41 6.67 7.84
N TYR A 218 -17.95 7.90 8.05
CA TYR A 218 -16.78 8.49 7.39
C TYR A 218 -15.65 8.83 8.34
N LEU A 219 -15.82 8.67 9.67
CA LEU A 219 -14.83 9.09 10.66
C LEU A 219 -14.47 7.96 11.62
N VAL A 220 -13.20 7.60 11.61
CA VAL A 220 -12.59 6.80 12.66
C VAL A 220 -11.52 7.63 13.36
N VAL A 221 -11.58 7.74 14.67
CA VAL A 221 -10.53 8.37 15.49
C VAL A 221 -9.97 7.32 16.42
N MET A 222 -8.67 7.09 16.35
CA MET A 222 -7.98 6.07 17.13
C MET A 222 -6.95 6.71 18.04
N ASP A 223 -6.82 6.16 19.25
CA ASP A 223 -5.69 6.46 20.12
C ASP A 223 -4.49 5.64 19.63
N SER A 224 -3.41 6.33 19.26
CA SER A 224 -2.23 5.71 18.66
C SER A 224 -1.03 5.70 19.59
N VAL A 225 -1.22 5.93 20.88
CA VAL A 225 -0.14 5.87 21.85
C VAL A 225 0.48 4.47 21.88
N GLY A 226 1.70 4.36 21.37
CA GLY A 226 2.42 3.09 21.29
C GLY A 226 2.14 2.25 20.05
N THR A 227 1.32 2.72 19.12
CA THR A 227 1.05 2.04 17.85
C THR A 227 2.25 2.15 16.90
N SER A 228 2.66 1.05 16.31
CA SER A 228 3.74 1.01 15.31
C SER A 228 3.25 1.45 13.93
N MET A 229 4.18 1.84 13.05
CA MET A 229 3.87 2.15 11.64
C MET A 229 3.32 0.92 10.89
N GLU A 230 3.71 -0.28 11.31
CA GLU A 230 3.23 -1.53 10.73
C GLU A 230 1.74 -1.76 11.04
N GLU A 231 1.34 -1.56 12.30
CA GLU A 231 -0.08 -1.63 12.70
C GLU A 231 -0.95 -0.58 12.01
N LEU A 232 -0.40 0.63 11.77
CA LEU A 232 -1.09 1.67 11.00
C LEU A 232 -1.29 1.24 9.53
N ASN A 233 -0.27 0.65 8.92
CA ASN A 233 -0.34 0.15 7.55
C ASN A 233 -1.33 -1.02 7.44
N ASP A 234 -1.29 -1.98 8.35
CA ASP A 234 -2.21 -3.11 8.37
C ASP A 234 -3.67 -2.62 8.52
N TYR A 235 -3.90 -1.62 9.38
CA TYR A 235 -5.22 -1.01 9.51
C TYR A 235 -5.68 -0.35 8.21
N ALA A 236 -4.79 0.39 7.54
CA ALA A 236 -5.09 1.06 6.28
C ALA A 236 -5.45 0.05 5.18
N GLN A 237 -4.70 -1.04 5.07
CA GLN A 237 -4.98 -2.10 4.10
C GLN A 237 -6.34 -2.80 4.33
N LEU A 238 -6.72 -3.01 5.59
CA LEU A 238 -7.97 -3.67 5.94
C LEU A 238 -9.21 -2.78 5.77
N ASN A 239 -9.07 -1.47 5.97
CA ASN A 239 -10.22 -0.55 6.05
C ASN A 239 -10.30 0.42 4.86
N GLU A 240 -9.27 0.48 4.03
CA GLU A 240 -9.19 1.30 2.81
C GLU A 240 -9.70 2.75 3.04
N PRO A 241 -9.11 3.51 3.98
CA PRO A 241 -9.48 4.91 4.17
C PRO A 241 -9.04 5.76 2.98
N ASP A 242 -9.79 6.80 2.69
CA ASP A 242 -9.41 7.78 1.67
C ASP A 242 -8.31 8.71 2.16
N VAL A 243 -8.35 9.08 3.45
CA VAL A 243 -7.41 10.00 4.10
C VAL A 243 -7.01 9.46 5.48
N MET A 244 -5.72 9.51 5.78
CA MET A 244 -5.16 9.17 7.10
C MET A 244 -4.38 10.34 7.67
#